data_8e3bfef32694b3df8c737ae574060837
#
_entry.id   8e3bfef32694b3df8c737ae574060837
#
_cell.length_a   1.000
_cell.length_b   1.000
_cell.length_c   1.000
_cell.angle_alpha   90.00
_cell.angle_beta   90.00
_cell.angle_gamma   90.00
#
_symmetry.space_group_name_H-M   'P 1'
#
loop_
_entity.id
_entity.type
_entity.pdbx_description
1 polymer ?
#
loop_
_entity_poly.entity_id
_entity_poly.type
_entity_poly.pdbx_seq_one_letter_code
_entity_poly.pdbx_strand_id
1 'polypeptide(L)'
;MRNLLGGPGGDVAEIGGAVCTAFRQTPSSALFNRALGVGVAEPATEAALDEIDAFFAAGGLAYGIPVTPEAKPAELPAWLEARSFRRGYAWTKFARKAQAAGDLDHKPDLRVEHLGADRAEVFADVFSRAYGTPEVTRPLLERLPGADGWQCFVAFDGQTPAATGALFVAGSVGWLGAAGTMPEYRRRGAQGALLAARIEAGIAAGCETLVTETGEPIDGRPGASYRNLVRAGFEPQYLRQNYLSSELADTSGTQA
;
A
#
# COMPACT_ATOMS: atom_id res chain seq x y z
N MET A 1 -1.47 9.34 5.22
CA MET A 1 -1.53 9.68 3.78
C MET A 1 -1.76 11.18 3.57
N ARG A 2 -2.74 11.85 4.23
CA ARG A 2 -2.97 13.30 4.07
C ARG A 2 -1.71 14.15 4.26
N ASN A 3 -0.92 13.91 5.31
CA ASN A 3 0.31 14.66 5.59
C ASN A 3 1.46 14.37 4.60
N LEU A 4 1.38 13.29 3.85
CA LEU A 4 2.40 12.92 2.88
C LEU A 4 2.14 13.52 1.50
N LEU A 5 0.87 13.52 1.06
CA LEU A 5 0.46 14.01 -0.26
C LEU A 5 0.06 15.48 -0.26
N GLY A 6 -0.26 16.07 0.90
CA GLY A 6 -0.54 17.50 1.07
C GLY A 6 0.72 18.37 0.97
N GLY A 7 1.48 18.25 -0.13
CA GLY A 7 2.70 18.99 -0.42
C GLY A 7 2.84 19.29 -1.91
N PRO A 8 3.95 19.88 -2.36
CA PRO A 8 4.12 20.23 -3.77
C PRO A 8 3.86 19.04 -4.70
N GLY A 9 2.86 19.17 -5.57
CA GLY A 9 2.49 18.17 -6.58
C GLY A 9 1.45 17.12 -6.15
N GLY A 10 0.99 17.12 -4.88
CA GLY A 10 -0.04 16.22 -4.39
C GLY A 10 -1.26 16.96 -3.82
N ASP A 11 -2.45 16.49 -4.14
CA ASP A 11 -3.72 16.98 -3.61
C ASP A 11 -4.41 15.85 -2.83
N VAL A 12 -5.11 16.23 -1.75
CA VAL A 12 -5.94 15.31 -0.96
C VAL A 12 -7.29 15.97 -0.68
N ALA A 13 -8.37 15.25 -0.96
CA ALA A 13 -9.73 15.68 -0.65
C ALA A 13 -10.51 14.56 0.04
N GLU A 14 -11.54 14.94 0.82
CA GLU A 14 -12.57 14.02 1.30
C GLU A 14 -13.85 14.30 0.53
N ILE A 15 -14.38 13.27 -0.12
CA ILE A 15 -15.57 13.35 -0.95
C ILE A 15 -16.42 12.11 -0.67
N GLY A 16 -17.68 12.31 -0.21
CA GLY A 16 -18.60 11.21 0.07
C GLY A 16 -18.01 10.13 0.98
N GLY A 17 -17.34 10.54 2.07
CA GLY A 17 -16.67 9.62 3.01
C GLY A 17 -15.39 8.94 2.46
N ALA A 18 -15.05 9.16 1.21
CA ALA A 18 -13.81 8.64 0.61
C ALA A 18 -12.66 9.63 0.73
N VAL A 19 -11.42 9.12 0.83
CA VAL A 19 -10.19 9.92 0.74
C VAL A 19 -9.64 9.82 -0.67
N CYS A 20 -9.72 10.92 -1.42
CA CYS A 20 -9.14 11.06 -2.75
C CYS A 20 -7.70 11.55 -2.64
N THR A 21 -6.77 10.87 -3.29
CA THR A 21 -5.36 11.25 -3.37
C THR A 21 -4.96 11.41 -4.82
N ALA A 22 -4.32 12.53 -5.16
CA ALA A 22 -3.87 12.85 -6.50
C ALA A 22 -2.42 13.28 -6.49
N PHE A 23 -1.62 12.74 -7.40
CA PHE A 23 -0.22 13.12 -7.60
C PHE A 23 0.00 13.43 -9.07
N ARG A 24 0.03 14.74 -9.39
CA ARG A 24 0.01 15.26 -10.77
C ARG A 24 1.23 14.84 -11.60
N GLN A 25 2.35 14.54 -10.93
CA GLN A 25 3.58 14.13 -11.59
C GLN A 25 3.57 12.68 -12.08
N THR A 26 2.56 11.89 -11.67
CA THR A 26 2.33 10.53 -12.16
C THR A 26 0.88 10.38 -12.62
N PRO A 27 0.48 11.04 -13.74
CA PRO A 27 -0.93 11.18 -14.11
C PRO A 27 -1.63 9.85 -14.39
N SER A 28 -0.89 8.80 -14.76
CA SER A 28 -1.44 7.48 -15.05
C SER A 28 -1.08 6.43 -14.00
N SER A 29 -0.96 6.80 -12.72
CA SER A 29 -0.58 5.87 -11.65
C SER A 29 -1.70 5.64 -10.64
N ALA A 30 -2.37 4.48 -10.69
CA ALA A 30 -3.34 4.07 -9.66
C ALA A 30 -2.69 3.80 -8.29
N LEU A 31 -1.38 3.78 -8.17
CA LEU A 31 -0.69 3.71 -6.88
C LEU A 31 -0.83 5.02 -6.10
N PHE A 32 -0.82 6.16 -6.78
CA PHE A 32 -0.86 7.49 -6.18
C PHE A 32 -2.21 8.18 -6.37
N ASN A 33 -2.89 7.93 -7.49
CA ASN A 33 -4.17 8.54 -7.84
C ASN A 33 -5.30 7.56 -7.53
N ARG A 34 -5.98 7.75 -6.41
CA ARG A 34 -7.04 6.83 -5.97
C ARG A 34 -8.04 7.48 -5.04
N ALA A 35 -9.28 6.99 -5.09
CA ALA A 35 -10.32 7.28 -4.11
C ALA A 35 -10.47 6.07 -3.17
N LEU A 36 -10.05 6.21 -1.92
CA LEU A 36 -10.03 5.14 -0.92
C LEU A 36 -11.25 5.23 -0.02
N GLY A 37 -11.94 4.11 0.21
CA GLY A 37 -13.04 4.02 1.17
C GLY A 37 -14.40 4.43 0.62
N VAL A 38 -14.57 4.49 -0.71
CA VAL A 38 -15.88 4.75 -1.35
C VAL A 38 -16.89 3.70 -0.88
N GLY A 39 -18.02 4.15 -0.34
CA GLY A 39 -19.07 3.29 0.16
C GLY A 39 -18.77 2.57 1.48
N VAL A 40 -17.71 2.97 2.23
CA VAL A 40 -17.30 2.31 3.49
C VAL A 40 -17.80 3.08 4.71
N ALA A 41 -17.45 4.36 4.85
CA ALA A 41 -17.87 5.18 5.98
C ALA A 41 -19.36 5.58 5.88
N GLU A 42 -19.80 5.83 4.67
CA GLU A 42 -21.20 6.11 4.32
C GLU A 42 -21.51 5.49 2.95
N PRO A 43 -22.78 5.22 2.61
CA PRO A 43 -23.12 4.71 1.30
C PRO A 43 -22.68 5.67 0.19
N ALA A 44 -22.03 5.14 -0.84
CA ALA A 44 -21.69 5.93 -2.03
C ALA A 44 -22.98 6.44 -2.71
N THR A 45 -22.88 7.63 -3.29
CA THR A 45 -23.93 8.21 -4.13
C THR A 45 -23.38 8.54 -5.51
N GLU A 46 -24.24 8.60 -6.51
CA GLU A 46 -23.81 9.01 -7.85
C GLU A 46 -23.24 10.43 -7.85
N ALA A 47 -23.80 11.34 -7.05
CA ALA A 47 -23.28 12.70 -6.89
C ALA A 47 -21.85 12.71 -6.31
N ALA A 48 -21.56 11.87 -5.30
CA ALA A 48 -20.21 11.74 -4.77
C ALA A 48 -19.23 11.17 -5.81
N LEU A 49 -19.66 10.23 -6.64
CA LEU A 49 -18.85 9.73 -7.76
C LEU A 49 -18.59 10.81 -8.80
N ASP A 50 -19.56 11.66 -9.12
CA ASP A 50 -19.39 12.80 -10.03
C ASP A 50 -18.37 13.82 -9.48
N GLU A 51 -18.40 14.08 -8.17
CA GLU A 51 -17.42 14.96 -7.50
C GLU A 51 -16.02 14.33 -7.51
N ILE A 52 -15.89 13.02 -7.30
CA ILE A 52 -14.62 12.29 -7.40
C ILE A 52 -14.07 12.37 -8.84
N ASP A 53 -14.91 12.12 -9.84
CA ASP A 53 -14.53 12.25 -11.26
C ASP A 53 -14.02 13.67 -11.55
N ALA A 54 -14.74 14.71 -11.10
CA ALA A 54 -14.34 16.10 -11.28
C ALA A 54 -13.00 16.43 -10.60
N PHE A 55 -12.75 15.88 -9.41
CA PHE A 55 -11.49 16.07 -8.69
C PHE A 55 -10.28 15.56 -9.50
N PHE A 56 -10.38 14.36 -10.08
CA PHE A 56 -9.28 13.80 -10.88
C PHE A 56 -9.20 14.42 -12.28
N ALA A 57 -10.34 14.72 -12.92
CA ALA A 57 -10.38 15.36 -14.23
C ALA A 57 -9.74 16.76 -14.22
N ALA A 58 -9.88 17.52 -13.13
CA ALA A 58 -9.23 18.83 -12.97
C ALA A 58 -7.70 18.76 -13.09
N GLY A 59 -7.10 17.61 -12.81
CA GLY A 59 -5.67 17.35 -12.94
C GLY A 59 -5.30 16.57 -14.20
N GLY A 60 -6.26 16.14 -15.03
CA GLY A 60 -6.02 15.22 -16.14
C GLY A 60 -5.49 13.87 -15.68
N LEU A 61 -5.97 13.37 -14.52
CA LEU A 61 -5.42 12.21 -13.86
C LEU A 61 -6.30 10.98 -14.09
N ALA A 62 -5.70 9.91 -14.55
CA ALA A 62 -6.29 8.58 -14.48
C ALA A 62 -6.16 8.04 -13.04
N TYR A 63 -7.19 7.37 -12.53
CA TYR A 63 -7.24 6.98 -11.13
C TYR A 63 -7.94 5.63 -10.89
N GLY A 64 -7.79 5.11 -9.68
CA GLY A 64 -8.42 3.86 -9.26
C GLY A 64 -9.35 4.02 -8.06
N ILE A 65 -10.41 3.22 -8.02
CA ILE A 65 -11.33 3.08 -6.90
C ILE A 65 -11.21 1.65 -6.36
N PRO A 66 -10.53 1.43 -5.23
CA PRO A 66 -10.52 0.15 -4.55
C PRO A 66 -11.85 -0.07 -3.81
N VAL A 67 -12.58 -1.12 -4.18
CA VAL A 67 -13.90 -1.45 -3.61
C VAL A 67 -13.79 -2.68 -2.73
N THR A 68 -14.26 -2.58 -1.48
CA THR A 68 -14.38 -3.71 -0.54
C THR A 68 -15.70 -4.45 -0.75
N PRO A 69 -15.81 -5.74 -0.37
CA PRO A 69 -17.06 -6.49 -0.49
C PRO A 69 -18.26 -5.88 0.26
N GLU A 70 -17.97 -5.18 1.39
CA GLU A 70 -19.01 -4.54 2.21
C GLU A 70 -19.37 -3.11 1.79
N ALA A 71 -18.75 -2.59 0.72
CA ALA A 71 -19.05 -1.24 0.23
C ALA A 71 -20.55 -1.10 -0.13
N LYS A 72 -21.12 0.03 0.25
CA LYS A 72 -22.53 0.35 0.02
C LYS A 72 -22.68 1.49 -1.00
N PRO A 73 -23.70 1.46 -1.85
CA PRO A 73 -24.67 0.36 -2.02
C PRO A 73 -24.03 -0.85 -2.76
N ALA A 74 -24.71 -1.98 -2.75
CA ALA A 74 -24.21 -3.20 -3.43
C ALA A 74 -24.08 -3.03 -4.95
N GLU A 75 -24.78 -2.06 -5.53
CA GLU A 75 -24.76 -1.67 -6.93
C GLU A 75 -23.51 -0.85 -7.33
N LEU A 76 -22.69 -0.42 -6.36
CA LEU A 76 -21.50 0.40 -6.62
C LEU A 76 -20.59 -0.17 -7.73
N PRO A 77 -20.29 -1.48 -7.79
CA PRO A 77 -19.54 -2.06 -8.90
C PRO A 77 -20.17 -1.80 -10.27
N ALA A 78 -21.49 -1.97 -10.38
CA ALA A 78 -22.22 -1.75 -11.63
C ALA A 78 -22.23 -0.25 -12.04
N TRP A 79 -22.32 0.66 -11.07
CA TRP A 79 -22.21 2.10 -11.33
C TRP A 79 -20.84 2.48 -11.88
N LEU A 80 -19.75 1.88 -11.34
CA LEU A 80 -18.41 2.11 -11.84
C LEU A 80 -18.22 1.57 -13.26
N GLU A 81 -18.74 0.36 -13.54
CA GLU A 81 -18.70 -0.22 -14.89
C GLU A 81 -19.49 0.62 -15.91
N ALA A 82 -20.66 1.16 -15.53
CA ALA A 82 -21.45 2.07 -16.34
C ALA A 82 -20.71 3.40 -16.63
N ARG A 83 -19.81 3.83 -15.73
CA ARG A 83 -18.91 4.99 -15.89
C ARG A 83 -17.61 4.64 -16.63
N SER A 84 -17.56 3.49 -17.32
CA SER A 84 -16.39 3.02 -18.07
C SER A 84 -15.16 2.65 -17.24
N PHE A 85 -15.32 2.44 -15.93
CA PHE A 85 -14.25 1.82 -15.15
C PHE A 85 -14.14 0.35 -15.51
N ARG A 86 -12.90 -0.14 -15.56
CA ARG A 86 -12.61 -1.56 -15.78
C ARG A 86 -12.15 -2.20 -14.48
N ARG A 87 -12.54 -3.46 -14.29
CA ARG A 87 -11.97 -4.28 -13.22
C ARG A 87 -10.49 -4.52 -13.52
N GLY A 88 -9.64 -4.05 -12.63
CA GLY A 88 -8.19 -4.29 -12.67
C GLY A 88 -7.81 -5.43 -11.73
N TYR A 89 -6.58 -5.37 -11.24
CA TYR A 89 -6.05 -6.32 -10.24
C TYR A 89 -6.79 -6.23 -8.91
N ALA A 90 -6.81 -7.32 -8.16
CA ALA A 90 -7.31 -7.33 -6.79
C ALA A 90 -6.19 -7.54 -5.76
N TRP A 91 -6.46 -7.05 -4.55
CA TRP A 91 -5.58 -7.24 -3.42
C TRP A 91 -6.26 -8.11 -2.36
N THR A 92 -5.61 -9.18 -1.93
CA THR A 92 -6.01 -9.89 -0.73
C THR A 92 -5.63 -9.06 0.48
N LYS A 93 -6.63 -8.70 1.29
CA LYS A 93 -6.43 -8.03 2.58
C LYS A 93 -6.20 -9.08 3.65
N PHE A 94 -5.23 -8.81 4.51
CA PHE A 94 -4.83 -9.69 5.59
C PHE A 94 -4.92 -8.97 6.92
N ALA A 95 -5.25 -9.73 7.95
CA ALA A 95 -5.22 -9.25 9.33
C ALA A 95 -4.60 -10.31 10.25
N ARG A 96 -4.05 -9.85 11.37
CA ARG A 96 -3.66 -10.69 12.51
C ARG A 96 -3.78 -9.90 13.81
N LYS A 97 -3.88 -10.59 14.95
CA LYS A 97 -3.68 -9.96 16.26
C LYS A 97 -2.24 -9.49 16.41
N ALA A 98 -2.03 -8.36 17.06
CA ALA A 98 -0.70 -7.84 17.37
C ALA A 98 -0.11 -8.60 18.57
N GLN A 99 0.37 -9.79 18.32
CA GLN A 99 1.04 -10.67 19.27
C GLN A 99 2.36 -11.16 18.66
N ALA A 100 3.29 -11.64 19.46
CA ALA A 100 4.58 -12.11 18.97
C ALA A 100 4.41 -13.05 17.77
N ALA A 101 5.15 -12.80 16.71
CA ALA A 101 5.26 -13.75 15.62
C ALA A 101 6.04 -14.96 16.12
N GLY A 102 5.61 -16.17 15.73
CA GLY A 102 6.45 -17.34 15.90
C GLY A 102 7.78 -17.17 15.13
N ASP A 103 8.61 -18.18 15.19
CA ASP A 103 9.92 -18.14 14.51
C ASP A 103 9.71 -17.91 12.99
N LEU A 104 9.93 -16.69 12.56
CA LEU A 104 9.86 -16.33 11.15
C LEU A 104 11.20 -16.65 10.52
N ASP A 105 11.15 -17.44 9.46
CA ASP A 105 12.31 -17.91 8.66
C ASP A 105 13.08 -16.69 8.07
N HIS A 106 13.82 -15.99 8.91
CA HIS A 106 14.73 -14.92 8.52
C HIS A 106 16.17 -15.44 8.62
N LYS A 107 16.96 -15.15 7.62
CA LYS A 107 18.38 -15.47 7.68
C LYS A 107 19.05 -14.54 8.69
N PRO A 108 19.87 -15.07 9.62
CA PRO A 108 20.55 -14.26 10.63
C PRO A 108 21.49 -13.18 10.04
N ASP A 109 21.80 -13.28 8.75
CA ASP A 109 22.74 -12.38 8.07
C ASP A 109 22.14 -11.04 7.65
N LEU A 110 20.80 -10.86 7.73
CA LEU A 110 20.14 -9.61 7.37
C LEU A 110 19.83 -8.80 8.62
N ARG A 111 20.48 -7.67 8.73
CA ARG A 111 20.27 -6.71 9.81
C ARG A 111 19.12 -5.77 9.40
N VAL A 112 18.09 -5.63 10.24
CA VAL A 112 17.00 -4.67 10.03
C VAL A 112 17.22 -3.45 10.91
N GLU A 113 17.12 -2.27 10.30
CA GLU A 113 17.21 -0.99 11.00
C GLU A 113 15.91 -0.19 10.81
N HIS A 114 15.48 0.47 11.88
CA HIS A 114 14.51 1.54 11.81
C HIS A 114 15.22 2.82 11.34
N LEU A 115 14.70 3.47 10.30
CA LEU A 115 15.26 4.70 9.75
C LEU A 115 14.39 5.90 10.09
N GLY A 116 15.05 6.97 10.54
CA GLY A 116 14.44 8.29 10.71
C GLY A 116 14.59 9.17 9.46
N ALA A 117 14.18 10.43 9.60
CA ALA A 117 14.25 11.42 8.53
C ALA A 117 15.68 11.72 8.06
N ASP A 118 16.67 11.51 8.93
CA ASP A 118 18.11 11.68 8.66
C ASP A 118 18.66 10.69 7.63
N ARG A 119 17.93 9.59 7.37
CA ARG A 119 18.32 8.55 6.41
C ARG A 119 17.18 8.20 5.43
N ALA A 120 16.29 9.17 5.19
CA ALA A 120 15.11 8.98 4.36
C ALA A 120 15.46 8.62 2.90
N GLU A 121 16.57 9.14 2.38
CA GLU A 121 17.06 8.83 1.04
C GLU A 121 17.36 7.34 0.84
N VAL A 122 17.85 6.64 1.87
CA VAL A 122 18.13 5.19 1.81
C VAL A 122 16.83 4.41 1.63
N PHE A 123 15.78 4.77 2.39
CA PHE A 123 14.47 4.15 2.26
C PHE A 123 13.89 4.38 0.85
N ALA A 124 13.92 5.63 0.39
CA ALA A 124 13.37 6.02 -0.92
C ALA A 124 14.11 5.32 -2.07
N ASP A 125 15.43 5.24 -2.02
CA ASP A 125 16.23 4.57 -3.04
C ASP A 125 15.89 3.08 -3.17
N VAL A 126 15.90 2.36 -2.04
CA VAL A 126 15.57 0.93 -2.03
C VAL A 126 14.14 0.68 -2.50
N PHE A 127 13.17 1.50 -2.03
CA PHE A 127 11.79 1.38 -2.48
C PHE A 127 11.68 1.60 -3.99
N SER A 128 12.26 2.69 -4.49
CA SER A 128 12.20 3.04 -5.92
C SER A 128 12.81 1.95 -6.80
N ARG A 129 13.95 1.40 -6.41
CA ARG A 129 14.61 0.29 -7.12
C ARG A 129 13.80 -1.01 -7.06
N ALA A 130 13.18 -1.32 -5.92
CA ALA A 130 12.39 -2.54 -5.75
C ALA A 130 11.11 -2.55 -6.60
N TYR A 131 10.50 -1.36 -6.79
CA TYR A 131 9.24 -1.20 -7.52
C TYR A 131 9.39 -0.58 -8.91
N GLY A 132 10.55 -0.07 -9.26
CA GLY A 132 10.75 0.66 -10.52
C GLY A 132 9.93 1.95 -10.58
N THR A 133 9.74 2.65 -9.43
CA THR A 133 8.95 3.88 -9.42
C THR A 133 9.70 5.03 -10.10
N PRO A 134 8.98 5.94 -10.78
CA PRO A 134 9.62 7.09 -11.41
C PRO A 134 10.35 7.97 -10.39
N GLU A 135 11.50 8.54 -10.78
CA GLU A 135 12.32 9.42 -9.91
C GLU A 135 11.51 10.58 -9.32
N VAL A 136 10.52 11.07 -10.05
CA VAL A 136 9.61 12.14 -9.60
C VAL A 136 8.84 11.81 -8.32
N THR A 137 8.74 10.52 -7.94
CA THR A 137 8.10 10.08 -6.70
C THR A 137 9.03 10.09 -5.49
N ARG A 138 10.34 10.23 -5.71
CA ARG A 138 11.37 10.18 -4.66
C ARG A 138 11.13 11.16 -3.51
N PRO A 139 10.83 12.46 -3.75
CA PRO A 139 10.56 13.40 -2.67
C PRO A 139 9.36 13.02 -1.79
N LEU A 140 8.37 12.30 -2.36
CA LEU A 140 7.24 11.77 -1.59
C LEU A 140 7.68 10.60 -0.69
N LEU A 141 8.52 9.72 -1.20
CA LEU A 141 9.03 8.57 -0.45
C LEU A 141 9.97 8.98 0.67
N GLU A 142 10.79 10.02 0.47
CA GLU A 142 11.68 10.60 1.48
C GLU A 142 10.94 11.27 2.64
N ARG A 143 9.66 11.56 2.48
CA ARG A 143 8.82 12.10 3.57
C ARG A 143 8.26 11.02 4.50
N LEU A 144 8.32 9.75 4.12
CA LEU A 144 7.78 8.64 4.93
C LEU A 144 8.58 8.44 6.24
N PRO A 145 9.92 8.31 6.22
CA PRO A 145 10.69 8.22 7.45
C PRO A 145 10.63 9.55 8.21
N GLY A 146 10.14 9.49 9.45
CA GLY A 146 9.95 10.66 10.30
C GLY A 146 8.58 11.33 10.21
N ALA A 147 7.68 10.88 9.33
CA ALA A 147 6.30 11.36 9.32
C ALA A 147 5.49 10.72 10.47
N ASP A 148 4.55 11.48 11.03
CA ASP A 148 3.71 11.05 12.16
C ASP A 148 3.00 9.71 11.86
N GLY A 149 3.11 8.79 12.81
CA GLY A 149 2.53 7.46 12.72
C GLY A 149 3.31 6.48 11.83
N TRP A 150 4.34 6.92 11.10
CA TRP A 150 5.14 6.07 10.25
C TRP A 150 6.41 5.58 10.94
N GLN A 151 6.71 4.30 10.79
CA GLN A 151 7.96 3.67 11.17
C GLN A 151 8.50 2.93 9.93
N CYS A 152 9.64 3.39 9.43
CA CYS A 152 10.24 2.88 8.20
C CYS A 152 11.46 2.01 8.52
N PHE A 153 11.54 0.85 7.88
CA PHE A 153 12.58 -0.14 8.11
C PHE A 153 13.30 -0.48 6.82
N VAL A 154 14.61 -0.72 6.93
CA VAL A 154 15.43 -1.23 5.84
C VAL A 154 16.19 -2.46 6.32
N ALA A 155 16.18 -3.51 5.53
CA ALA A 155 17.01 -4.69 5.73
C ALA A 155 18.33 -4.52 4.97
N PHE A 156 19.44 -4.82 5.63
CA PHE A 156 20.79 -4.70 5.10
C PHE A 156 21.46 -6.08 4.98
N ASP A 157 22.12 -6.30 3.87
CA ASP A 157 23.08 -7.40 3.65
C ASP A 157 24.50 -6.82 3.86
N GLY A 158 25.06 -7.06 5.05
CA GLY A 158 26.25 -6.33 5.48
C GLY A 158 25.98 -4.83 5.60
N GLN A 159 26.59 -4.02 4.74
CA GLN A 159 26.38 -2.57 4.65
C GLN A 159 25.44 -2.16 3.52
N THR A 160 25.01 -3.11 2.69
CA THR A 160 24.22 -2.81 1.49
C THR A 160 22.74 -2.88 1.82
N PRO A 161 21.95 -1.79 1.61
CA PRO A 161 20.52 -1.83 1.78
C PRO A 161 19.89 -2.73 0.71
N ALA A 162 18.97 -3.60 1.10
CA ALA A 162 18.45 -4.68 0.25
C ALA A 162 16.92 -4.69 0.11
N ALA A 163 16.21 -4.27 1.14
CA ALA A 163 14.76 -4.29 1.14
C ALA A 163 14.18 -3.24 2.11
N THR A 164 12.96 -2.79 1.84
CA THR A 164 12.21 -1.85 2.69
C THR A 164 10.95 -2.47 3.23
N GLY A 165 10.40 -1.87 4.28
CA GLY A 165 9.05 -2.07 4.76
C GLY A 165 8.68 -0.97 5.74
N ALA A 166 7.41 -0.57 5.75
CA ALA A 166 6.93 0.43 6.69
C ALA A 166 5.74 -0.08 7.50
N LEU A 167 5.59 0.45 8.70
CA LEU A 167 4.43 0.34 9.57
C LEU A 167 3.82 1.74 9.72
N PHE A 168 2.52 1.84 9.52
CA PHE A 168 1.74 3.02 9.87
C PHE A 168 0.79 2.69 11.01
N VAL A 169 0.85 3.45 12.09
CA VAL A 169 0.01 3.26 13.29
C VAL A 169 -1.11 4.28 13.31
N ALA A 170 -2.35 3.81 13.44
CA ALA A 170 -3.54 4.63 13.58
C ALA A 170 -4.41 4.03 14.69
N GLY A 171 -4.46 4.69 15.85
CA GLY A 171 -5.13 4.14 17.03
C GLY A 171 -4.54 2.77 17.42
N SER A 172 -5.40 1.76 17.57
CA SER A 172 -5.00 0.39 17.88
C SER A 172 -4.71 -0.49 16.66
N VAL A 173 -4.63 0.12 15.45
CA VAL A 173 -4.38 -0.63 14.21
C VAL A 173 -3.04 -0.25 13.59
N GLY A 174 -2.22 -1.24 13.27
CA GLY A 174 -0.98 -1.09 12.51
C GLY A 174 -1.15 -1.59 11.07
N TRP A 175 -0.90 -0.74 10.08
CA TRP A 175 -0.85 -1.14 8.67
C TRP A 175 0.59 -1.37 8.21
N LEU A 176 0.89 -2.59 7.77
CA LEU A 176 2.19 -2.95 7.21
C LEU A 176 2.15 -2.75 5.69
N GLY A 177 2.94 -1.81 5.20
CA GLY A 177 3.00 -1.48 3.78
C GLY A 177 4.40 -1.06 3.32
N ALA A 178 4.48 -0.48 2.13
CA ALA A 178 5.70 0.00 1.49
C ALA A 178 6.86 -1.03 1.56
N ALA A 179 6.55 -2.31 1.34
CA ALA A 179 7.49 -3.42 1.48
C ALA A 179 7.96 -3.90 0.10
N GLY A 180 9.23 -3.64 -0.21
CA GLY A 180 9.85 -4.05 -1.46
C GLY A 180 11.23 -4.64 -1.24
N THR A 181 11.61 -5.65 -2.01
CA THR A 181 12.95 -6.25 -2.01
C THR A 181 13.58 -6.06 -3.39
N MET A 182 14.78 -5.49 -3.43
CA MET A 182 15.52 -5.34 -4.67
C MET A 182 15.72 -6.71 -5.35
N PRO A 183 15.60 -6.80 -6.69
CA PRO A 183 15.60 -8.08 -7.41
C PRO A 183 16.76 -9.01 -7.05
N GLU A 184 17.96 -8.48 -6.90
CA GLU A 184 19.20 -9.18 -6.59
C GLU A 184 19.24 -9.75 -5.15
N TYR A 185 18.36 -9.25 -4.26
CA TYR A 185 18.29 -9.69 -2.85
C TYR A 185 17.03 -10.54 -2.56
N ARG A 186 16.23 -10.86 -3.58
CA ARG A 186 15.05 -11.72 -3.43
C ARG A 186 15.44 -13.13 -2.99
N ARG A 187 14.54 -13.84 -2.32
CA ARG A 187 14.71 -15.22 -1.82
C ARG A 187 15.82 -15.39 -0.77
N ARG A 188 16.21 -14.29 -0.09
CA ARG A 188 17.25 -14.28 0.95
C ARG A 188 16.68 -13.99 2.36
N GLY A 189 15.36 -14.08 2.55
CA GLY A 189 14.72 -13.91 3.86
C GLY A 189 14.40 -12.46 4.24
N ALA A 190 14.74 -11.45 3.41
CA ALA A 190 14.54 -10.03 3.73
C ALA A 190 13.09 -9.68 4.11
N GLN A 191 12.10 -10.24 3.41
CA GLN A 191 10.69 -9.99 3.72
C GLN A 191 10.29 -10.56 5.09
N GLY A 192 10.79 -11.74 5.46
CA GLY A 192 10.55 -12.34 6.78
C GLY A 192 11.13 -11.48 7.90
N ALA A 193 12.39 -11.04 7.77
CA ALA A 193 13.03 -10.14 8.72
C ALA A 193 12.28 -8.82 8.90
N LEU A 194 11.85 -8.20 7.78
CA LEU A 194 11.06 -6.96 7.81
C LEU A 194 9.65 -7.18 8.37
N LEU A 195 9.02 -8.34 8.16
CA LEU A 195 7.74 -8.67 8.78
C LEU A 195 7.89 -8.78 10.30
N ALA A 196 8.92 -9.50 10.78
CA ALA A 196 9.20 -9.64 12.22
C ALA A 196 9.39 -8.27 12.86
N ALA A 197 10.27 -7.43 12.33
CA ALA A 197 10.56 -6.11 12.88
C ALA A 197 9.31 -5.20 12.95
N ARG A 198 8.46 -5.22 11.91
CA ARG A 198 7.23 -4.40 11.86
C ARG A 198 6.14 -4.94 12.78
N ILE A 199 6.06 -6.27 12.96
CA ILE A 199 5.14 -6.87 13.93
C ILE A 199 5.55 -6.48 15.35
N GLU A 200 6.83 -6.60 15.71
CA GLU A 200 7.36 -6.18 17.01
C GLU A 200 7.13 -4.69 17.26
N ALA A 201 7.40 -3.85 16.27
CA ALA A 201 7.15 -2.41 16.36
C ALA A 201 5.67 -2.08 16.55
N GLY A 202 4.76 -2.79 15.89
CA GLY A 202 3.32 -2.61 16.06
C GLY A 202 2.86 -3.01 17.47
N ILE A 203 3.40 -4.10 18.03
CA ILE A 203 3.14 -4.52 19.41
C ILE A 203 3.65 -3.45 20.38
N ALA A 204 4.88 -2.98 20.19
CA ALA A 204 5.48 -1.95 21.04
C ALA A 204 4.73 -0.61 20.96
N ALA A 205 4.10 -0.32 19.82
CA ALA A 205 3.25 0.86 19.64
C ALA A 205 1.83 0.70 20.21
N GLY A 206 1.50 -0.44 20.83
CA GLY A 206 0.20 -0.69 21.43
C GLY A 206 -0.90 -1.07 20.44
N CYS A 207 -0.55 -1.50 19.22
CA CYS A 207 -1.55 -2.01 18.29
C CYS A 207 -2.20 -3.30 18.83
N GLU A 208 -3.50 -3.45 18.62
CA GLU A 208 -4.25 -4.69 18.88
C GLU A 208 -4.34 -5.55 17.61
N THR A 209 -4.41 -4.90 16.46
CA THR A 209 -4.55 -5.55 15.15
C THR A 209 -3.50 -5.02 14.18
N LEU A 210 -2.91 -5.93 13.43
CA LEU A 210 -2.02 -5.62 12.31
C LEU A 210 -2.68 -6.03 11.00
N VAL A 211 -2.64 -5.14 10.01
CA VAL A 211 -3.24 -5.37 8.69
C VAL A 211 -2.22 -5.13 7.58
N THR A 212 -2.40 -5.84 6.48
CA THR A 212 -1.57 -5.68 5.29
C THR A 212 -2.31 -6.16 4.05
N GLU A 213 -1.66 -6.08 2.89
CA GLU A 213 -2.21 -6.56 1.64
C GLU A 213 -1.13 -7.08 0.71
N THR A 214 -1.52 -7.97 -0.20
CA THR A 214 -0.69 -8.41 -1.32
C THR A 214 -1.58 -8.79 -2.50
N GLY A 215 -1.00 -8.91 -3.70
CA GLY A 215 -1.74 -9.33 -4.88
C GLY A 215 -2.49 -10.65 -4.66
N GLU A 216 -3.63 -10.77 -5.29
CA GLU A 216 -4.41 -12.00 -5.28
C GLU A 216 -3.63 -13.19 -5.86
N PRO A 217 -3.97 -14.44 -5.52
CA PRO A 217 -3.42 -15.62 -6.16
C PRO A 217 -3.71 -15.62 -7.67
N ILE A 218 -2.69 -15.85 -8.49
CA ILE A 218 -2.83 -16.01 -9.94
C ILE A 218 -3.10 -17.50 -10.24
N ASP A 219 -4.17 -17.77 -10.95
CA ASP A 219 -4.62 -19.15 -11.26
C ASP A 219 -4.70 -20.04 -10.00
N GLY A 220 -5.18 -19.46 -8.89
CA GLY A 220 -5.28 -20.13 -7.61
C GLY A 220 -3.94 -20.40 -6.90
N ARG A 221 -2.82 -19.89 -7.44
CA ARG A 221 -1.49 -20.08 -6.87
C ARG A 221 -1.03 -18.84 -6.11
N PRO A 222 -0.88 -18.94 -4.77
CA PRO A 222 -0.40 -17.83 -3.95
C PRO A 222 1.03 -17.41 -4.32
N GLY A 223 1.27 -16.11 -4.47
CA GLY A 223 2.59 -15.53 -4.66
C GLY A 223 3.51 -15.69 -3.43
N ALA A 224 4.77 -15.32 -3.56
CA ALA A 224 5.75 -15.42 -2.46
C ALA A 224 5.33 -14.54 -1.25
N SER A 225 4.89 -13.31 -1.51
CA SER A 225 4.42 -12.39 -0.47
C SER A 225 3.23 -12.96 0.31
N TYR A 226 2.25 -13.54 -0.38
CA TYR A 226 1.10 -14.19 0.23
C TYR A 226 1.54 -15.30 1.20
N ARG A 227 2.41 -16.22 0.73
CA ARG A 227 2.92 -17.31 1.58
C ARG A 227 3.69 -16.82 2.79
N ASN A 228 4.47 -15.75 2.64
CA ASN A 228 5.21 -15.15 3.75
C ASN A 228 4.27 -14.53 4.79
N LEU A 229 3.18 -13.87 4.37
CA LEU A 229 2.17 -13.34 5.28
C LEU A 229 1.48 -14.45 6.07
N VAL A 230 1.08 -15.54 5.41
CA VAL A 230 0.47 -16.70 6.09
C VAL A 230 1.44 -17.30 7.11
N ARG A 231 2.72 -17.49 6.77
CA ARG A 231 3.73 -17.96 7.74
C ARG A 231 3.93 -17.00 8.91
N ALA A 232 3.77 -15.70 8.67
CA ALA A 232 3.82 -14.68 9.72
C ALA A 232 2.51 -14.60 10.55
N GLY A 233 1.58 -15.53 10.36
CA GLY A 233 0.34 -15.61 11.11
C GLY A 233 -0.72 -14.59 10.69
N PHE A 234 -0.59 -14.01 9.49
CA PHE A 234 -1.66 -13.22 8.91
C PHE A 234 -2.69 -14.14 8.24
N GLU A 235 -3.96 -13.82 8.43
CA GLU A 235 -5.08 -14.54 7.84
C GLU A 235 -5.70 -13.69 6.71
N PRO A 236 -5.98 -14.28 5.54
CA PRO A 236 -6.70 -13.58 4.48
C PRO A 236 -8.13 -13.29 4.94
N GLN A 237 -8.57 -12.04 4.73
CA GLN A 237 -9.90 -11.57 5.15
C GLN A 237 -10.84 -11.48 3.95
N TYR A 238 -10.45 -10.72 2.92
CA TYR A 238 -11.24 -10.52 1.71
C TYR A 238 -10.38 -10.06 0.53
N LEU A 239 -10.95 -10.16 -0.66
CA LEU A 239 -10.39 -9.54 -1.86
C LEU A 239 -10.97 -8.13 -2.02
N ARG A 240 -10.09 -7.16 -2.20
CA ARG A 240 -10.43 -5.79 -2.54
C ARG A 240 -10.19 -5.56 -4.03
N GLN A 241 -11.25 -5.43 -4.79
CA GLN A 241 -11.20 -5.21 -6.22
C GLN A 241 -10.82 -3.76 -6.53
N ASN A 242 -9.85 -3.53 -7.42
CA ASN A 242 -9.60 -2.20 -7.96
C ASN A 242 -10.41 -2.00 -9.24
N TYR A 243 -11.11 -0.89 -9.32
CA TYR A 243 -11.75 -0.38 -10.53
C TYR A 243 -10.88 0.75 -11.06
N LEU A 244 -10.48 0.67 -12.32
CA LEU A 244 -9.52 1.58 -12.95
C LEU A 244 -10.23 2.41 -14.01
N SER A 245 -10.02 3.74 -14.01
CA SER A 245 -10.53 4.60 -15.06
C SER A 245 -9.99 4.17 -16.43
N SER A 246 -10.71 4.48 -17.51
CA SER A 246 -10.42 3.99 -18.86
C SER A 246 -9.03 4.37 -19.38
N GLU A 247 -8.44 5.47 -18.87
CA GLU A 247 -7.12 5.95 -19.27
C GLU A 247 -5.97 5.20 -18.56
N LEU A 248 -6.25 4.39 -17.53
CA LEU A 248 -5.21 3.57 -16.92
C LEU A 248 -4.89 2.37 -17.82
N ALA A 249 -3.67 2.33 -18.31
CA ALA A 249 -3.13 1.12 -18.91
C ALA A 249 -3.20 -0.02 -17.90
N ASP A 250 -3.54 -1.21 -18.37
CA ASP A 250 -3.59 -2.41 -17.52
C ASP A 250 -2.16 -2.75 -17.04
N THR A 251 -1.81 -2.28 -15.85
CA THR A 251 -0.51 -2.51 -15.21
C THR A 251 -0.48 -3.85 -14.45
N SER A 252 -1.41 -4.75 -14.73
CA SER A 252 -1.57 -6.04 -14.05
C SER A 252 -0.37 -7.00 -14.19
N GLY A 253 0.69 -6.63 -14.90
CA GLY A 253 1.86 -7.46 -15.17
C GLY A 253 3.11 -7.22 -14.32
N THR A 254 3.15 -6.23 -13.40
CA THR A 254 4.44 -5.82 -12.80
C THR A 254 4.44 -5.77 -11.26
N GLN A 255 3.75 -6.68 -10.58
CA GLN A 255 3.93 -6.85 -9.13
C GLN A 255 4.14 -8.33 -8.79
N ALA A 256 5.37 -8.78 -8.97
CA ALA A 256 5.86 -10.04 -8.45
C ALA A 256 6.52 -9.84 -7.07
#